data_9cd393d131a07161d775a10707b34786
#
_entry.id   9cd393d131a07161d775a10707b34786
#
_cell.length_a   1.000
_cell.length_b   1.000
_cell.length_c   1.000
_cell.angle_alpha   90.00
_cell.angle_beta   90.00
_cell.angle_gamma   90.00
#
_symmetry.space_group_name_H-M   'P 1'
#
loop_
_entity.id
_entity.type
_entity.pdbx_description
1 polymer ?
#
loop_
_entity_poly.entity_id
_entity_poly.type
_entity_poly.pdbx_seq_one_letter_code
_entity_poly.pdbx_strand_id
1 'polypeptide(L)'
;MIKKAWEKDKRKVKKLVEGKSFDYFILFLICVDAVALGFMTSDITNVFFDNALFILDRLCMAIFIMEMLMKIYAYGKSFFKKGWNVFDLIVVAVSSLPLASYFIVLRTFRLFRSLKYVNRFSRLKSIINTFIALLPIFVAMLAVFAVFFYVFAIIAVCLFGDIFVEFASLGDSLFTLLQVF
;
A
#
# COMPACT_ATOMS: atom_id res chain seq x y z
N MET A 1 15.38 -40.43 0.58
CA MET A 1 14.15 -40.33 1.43
C MET A 1 13.81 -38.88 1.81
N ILE A 2 14.74 -38.05 2.22
CA ILE A 2 14.54 -36.67 2.73
C ILE A 2 13.87 -35.75 1.72
N LYS A 3 14.26 -35.77 0.41
CA LYS A 3 13.63 -34.93 -0.64
C LYS A 3 12.14 -35.23 -0.85
N LYS A 4 11.73 -36.50 -0.80
CA LYS A 4 10.31 -36.90 -0.95
C LYS A 4 9.45 -36.48 0.23
N ALA A 5 9.98 -36.54 1.48
CA ALA A 5 9.30 -36.06 2.66
C ALA A 5 9.11 -34.54 2.61
N TRP A 6 10.14 -33.79 2.26
CA TRP A 6 10.11 -32.32 2.11
C TRP A 6 9.11 -31.85 1.05
N GLU A 7 9.05 -32.51 -0.11
CA GLU A 7 8.05 -32.20 -1.15
C GLU A 7 6.60 -32.54 -0.71
N LYS A 8 6.43 -33.55 0.12
CA LYS A 8 5.11 -33.93 0.66
C LYS A 8 4.62 -32.87 1.67
N ASP A 9 5.52 -32.39 2.52
CA ASP A 9 5.20 -31.33 3.50
C ASP A 9 4.94 -29.99 2.79
N LYS A 10 5.73 -29.66 1.79
CA LYS A 10 5.51 -28.49 0.95
C LYS A 10 4.15 -28.50 0.25
N ARG A 11 3.69 -29.67 -0.23
CA ARG A 11 2.36 -29.83 -0.82
C ARG A 11 1.23 -29.69 0.19
N LYS A 12 1.42 -30.16 1.42
CA LYS A 12 0.45 -29.97 2.51
C LYS A 12 0.30 -28.51 2.89
N VAL A 13 1.42 -27.81 3.09
CA VAL A 13 1.42 -26.36 3.41
C VAL A 13 0.80 -25.58 2.26
N LYS A 14 1.09 -25.92 1.02
CA LYS A 14 0.48 -25.29 -0.15
C LYS A 14 -1.04 -25.45 -0.17
N LYS A 15 -1.55 -26.66 0.06
CA LYS A 15 -3.00 -26.92 0.15
C LYS A 15 -3.67 -26.15 1.28
N LEU A 16 -2.99 -25.99 2.41
CA LEU A 16 -3.51 -25.24 3.56
C LEU A 16 -3.59 -23.77 3.24
N VAL A 17 -2.54 -23.20 2.63
CA VAL A 17 -2.48 -21.78 2.25
C VAL A 17 -3.43 -21.44 1.09
N GLU A 18 -3.73 -22.40 0.20
CA GLU A 18 -4.71 -22.26 -0.89
C GLU A 18 -6.15 -22.60 -0.45
N GLY A 19 -6.35 -22.99 0.80
CA GLY A 19 -7.67 -23.35 1.35
C GLY A 19 -8.55 -22.11 1.53
N LYS A 20 -9.81 -22.17 1.05
CA LYS A 20 -10.78 -21.07 1.22
C LYS A 20 -10.99 -20.70 2.69
N SER A 21 -11.01 -21.69 3.60
CA SER A 21 -11.15 -21.44 5.04
C SER A 21 -9.98 -20.63 5.61
N PHE A 22 -8.76 -20.91 5.15
CA PHE A 22 -7.58 -20.16 5.55
C PHE A 22 -7.66 -18.72 5.03
N ASP A 23 -8.12 -18.53 3.80
CA ASP A 23 -8.33 -17.20 3.21
C ASP A 23 -9.38 -16.39 3.99
N TYR A 24 -10.52 -17.00 4.36
CA TYR A 24 -11.54 -16.33 5.18
C TYR A 24 -11.03 -15.98 6.58
N PHE A 25 -10.24 -16.87 7.20
CA PHE A 25 -9.62 -16.59 8.50
C PHE A 25 -8.69 -15.38 8.44
N ILE A 26 -7.80 -15.34 7.46
CA ILE A 26 -6.89 -14.20 7.26
C ILE A 26 -7.68 -12.90 6.95
N LEU A 27 -8.74 -13.01 6.16
CA LEU A 27 -9.65 -11.89 5.88
C LEU A 27 -10.27 -11.34 7.15
N PHE A 28 -10.83 -12.21 7.98
CA PHE A 28 -11.40 -11.84 9.27
C PHE A 28 -10.37 -11.14 10.16
N LEU A 29 -9.15 -11.69 10.22
CA LEU A 29 -8.05 -11.11 10.99
C LEU A 29 -7.68 -9.71 10.50
N ILE A 30 -7.64 -9.48 9.18
CA ILE A 30 -7.39 -8.15 8.60
C ILE A 30 -8.49 -7.17 8.98
N CYS A 31 -9.76 -7.60 8.95
CA CYS A 31 -10.87 -6.73 9.36
C CYS A 31 -10.78 -6.36 10.84
N VAL A 32 -10.48 -7.33 11.71
CA VAL A 32 -10.28 -7.08 13.15
C VAL A 32 -9.14 -6.11 13.39
N ASP A 33 -8.01 -6.30 12.70
CA ASP A 33 -6.84 -5.44 12.79
C ASP A 33 -7.14 -4.00 12.30
N ALA A 34 -7.86 -3.86 11.19
CA ALA A 34 -8.26 -2.55 10.67
C ALA A 34 -9.17 -1.79 11.64
N VAL A 35 -10.13 -2.49 12.26
CA VAL A 35 -11.02 -1.91 13.29
C VAL A 35 -10.22 -1.52 14.54
N ALA A 36 -9.31 -2.38 15.00
CA ALA A 36 -8.45 -2.09 16.14
C ALA A 36 -7.59 -0.85 15.92
N LEU A 37 -6.99 -0.71 14.73
CA LEU A 37 -6.23 0.49 14.36
C LEU A 37 -7.10 1.75 14.31
N GLY A 38 -8.35 1.63 13.84
CA GLY A 38 -9.30 2.73 13.86
C GLY A 38 -9.59 3.23 15.29
N PHE A 39 -9.79 2.31 16.23
CA PHE A 39 -9.96 2.66 17.64
C PHE A 39 -8.69 3.27 18.26
N MET A 40 -7.50 2.75 17.93
CA MET A 40 -6.23 3.31 18.42
C MET A 40 -5.96 4.74 17.92
N THR A 41 -6.65 5.18 16.88
CA THR A 41 -6.51 6.55 16.34
C THR A 41 -7.50 7.52 16.97
N SER A 42 -8.53 7.03 17.67
CA SER A 42 -9.53 7.87 18.33
C SER A 42 -9.13 8.14 19.80
N ASP A 43 -9.25 9.39 20.24
CA ASP A 43 -8.91 9.84 21.60
C ASP A 43 -9.87 9.35 22.71
N ILE A 44 -10.76 8.39 22.40
CA ILE A 44 -11.88 7.99 23.28
C ILE A 44 -11.50 6.80 24.19
N THR A 45 -10.27 6.29 24.11
CA THR A 45 -9.90 5.00 24.74
C THR A 45 -9.29 5.18 26.13
N ASN A 46 -9.62 4.25 27.05
CA ASN A 46 -9.00 4.14 28.36
C ASN A 46 -7.67 3.37 28.26
N VAL A 47 -6.71 3.64 29.15
CA VAL A 47 -5.38 3.00 29.19
C VAL A 47 -5.43 1.46 29.14
N PHE A 48 -6.45 0.86 29.76
CA PHE A 48 -6.64 -0.59 29.72
C PHE A 48 -7.01 -1.09 28.33
N PHE A 49 -7.86 -0.35 27.64
CA PHE A 49 -8.31 -0.68 26.29
C PHE A 49 -7.19 -0.51 25.27
N ASP A 50 -6.36 0.52 25.44
CA ASP A 50 -5.18 0.76 24.60
C ASP A 50 -4.16 -0.37 24.69
N ASN A 51 -3.91 -0.89 25.89
CA ASN A 51 -3.02 -2.05 26.10
C ASN A 51 -3.57 -3.31 25.42
N ALA A 52 -4.87 -3.54 25.49
CA ALA A 52 -5.51 -4.68 24.85
C ALA A 52 -5.42 -4.58 23.31
N LEU A 53 -5.68 -3.41 22.75
CA LEU A 53 -5.55 -3.14 21.32
C LEU A 53 -4.10 -3.29 20.83
N PHE A 54 -3.12 -2.84 21.62
CA PHE A 54 -1.71 -3.00 21.31
C PHE A 54 -1.29 -4.49 21.25
N ILE A 55 -1.75 -5.29 22.22
CA ILE A 55 -1.49 -6.74 22.22
C ILE A 55 -2.14 -7.40 21.00
N LEU A 56 -3.37 -7.02 20.68
CA LEU A 56 -4.10 -7.53 19.52
C LEU A 56 -3.34 -7.22 18.22
N ASP A 57 -2.88 -5.98 18.04
CA ASP A 57 -2.06 -5.56 16.90
C ASP A 57 -0.78 -6.42 16.76
N ARG A 58 -0.10 -6.68 17.87
CA ARG A 58 1.10 -7.53 17.89
C ARG A 58 0.81 -8.98 17.51
N LEU A 59 -0.30 -9.54 17.99
CA LEU A 59 -0.73 -10.89 17.63
C LEU A 59 -1.10 -10.98 16.15
N CYS A 60 -1.86 -10.03 15.63
CA CYS A 60 -2.19 -9.95 14.20
C CYS A 60 -0.92 -9.90 13.35
N MET A 61 0.05 -9.06 13.73
CA MET A 61 1.33 -8.95 13.03
C MET A 61 2.08 -10.28 13.02
N ALA A 62 2.17 -10.99 14.15
CA ALA A 62 2.84 -12.28 14.24
C ALA A 62 2.18 -13.32 13.30
N ILE A 63 0.85 -13.34 13.23
CA ILE A 63 0.10 -14.23 12.34
C ILE A 63 0.36 -13.87 10.86
N PHE A 64 0.41 -12.57 10.51
CA PHE A 64 0.71 -12.16 9.14
C PHE A 64 2.14 -12.51 8.71
N ILE A 65 3.11 -12.38 9.61
CA ILE A 65 4.48 -12.83 9.34
C ILE A 65 4.51 -14.35 9.12
N MET A 66 3.84 -15.11 9.98
CA MET A 66 3.74 -16.56 9.86
C MET A 66 3.09 -16.99 8.53
N GLU A 67 2.01 -16.32 8.13
CA GLU A 67 1.36 -16.52 6.83
C GLU A 67 2.33 -16.29 5.67
N MET A 68 3.11 -15.20 5.73
CA MET A 68 4.10 -14.87 4.69
C MET A 68 5.20 -15.92 4.61
N LEU A 69 5.72 -16.37 5.75
CA LEU A 69 6.73 -17.42 5.79
C LEU A 69 6.19 -18.73 5.19
N MET A 70 4.94 -19.11 5.53
CA MET A 70 4.28 -20.28 4.95
C MET A 70 4.12 -20.13 3.43
N LYS A 71 3.74 -18.97 2.92
CA LYS A 71 3.63 -18.70 1.48
C LYS A 71 4.99 -18.78 0.78
N ILE A 72 6.03 -18.17 1.35
CA ILE A 72 7.39 -18.23 0.79
C ILE A 72 7.89 -19.68 0.75
N TYR A 73 7.65 -20.43 1.83
CA TYR A 73 8.01 -21.84 1.89
C TYR A 73 7.25 -22.69 0.84
N ALA A 74 5.94 -22.44 0.69
CA ALA A 74 5.07 -23.20 -0.22
C ALA A 74 5.39 -22.91 -1.71
N TYR A 75 5.60 -21.65 -2.07
CA TYR A 75 5.80 -21.23 -3.47
C TYR A 75 7.27 -21.12 -3.87
N GLY A 76 8.21 -20.98 -2.93
CA GLY A 76 9.64 -20.80 -3.20
C GLY A 76 9.89 -19.65 -4.18
N LYS A 77 10.74 -19.87 -5.19
CA LYS A 77 11.07 -18.85 -6.20
C LYS A 77 9.87 -18.35 -7.02
N SER A 78 8.81 -19.15 -7.15
CA SER A 78 7.57 -18.74 -7.84
C SER A 78 6.76 -17.69 -7.06
N PHE A 79 7.03 -17.50 -5.77
CA PHE A 79 6.44 -16.44 -4.96
C PHE A 79 6.74 -15.05 -5.53
N PHE A 80 8.01 -14.81 -5.86
CA PHE A 80 8.50 -13.52 -6.36
C PHE A 80 8.09 -13.20 -7.81
N LYS A 81 7.62 -14.20 -8.56
CA LYS A 81 7.10 -13.98 -9.93
C LYS A 81 5.71 -13.36 -9.95
N LYS A 82 4.98 -13.41 -8.84
CA LYS A 82 3.63 -12.83 -8.73
C LYS A 82 3.73 -11.49 -8.03
N GLY A 83 3.54 -10.38 -8.75
CA GLY A 83 3.65 -9.02 -8.21
C GLY A 83 2.80 -8.77 -6.96
N TRP A 84 1.59 -9.34 -6.90
CA TRP A 84 0.72 -9.25 -5.72
C TRP A 84 1.28 -9.91 -4.46
N ASN A 85 2.02 -11.01 -4.61
CA ASN A 85 2.67 -11.65 -3.47
C ASN A 85 3.87 -10.83 -2.97
N VAL A 86 4.59 -10.18 -3.90
CA VAL A 86 5.69 -9.27 -3.56
C VAL A 86 5.13 -8.03 -2.85
N PHE A 87 4.01 -7.49 -3.33
CA PHE A 87 3.31 -6.39 -2.66
C PHE A 87 2.93 -6.75 -1.22
N ASP A 88 2.28 -7.91 -0.99
CA ASP A 88 1.95 -8.40 0.35
C ASP A 88 3.19 -8.50 1.24
N LEU A 89 4.32 -9.00 0.70
CA LEU A 89 5.58 -9.11 1.43
C LEU A 89 6.14 -7.74 1.82
N ILE A 90 6.16 -6.78 0.88
CA ILE A 90 6.65 -5.42 1.14
C ILE A 90 5.84 -4.76 2.24
N VAL A 91 4.50 -4.85 2.17
CA VAL A 91 3.60 -4.29 3.17
C VAL A 91 3.87 -4.86 4.56
N VAL A 92 4.00 -6.19 4.69
CA VAL A 92 4.29 -6.84 5.97
C VAL A 92 5.70 -6.48 6.46
N ALA A 93 6.70 -6.47 5.58
CA ALA A 93 8.08 -6.12 5.92
C ALA A 93 8.20 -4.69 6.45
N VAL A 94 7.63 -3.71 5.73
CA VAL A 94 7.63 -2.30 6.15
C VAL A 94 6.91 -2.11 7.48
N SER A 95 5.75 -2.78 7.67
CA SER A 95 5.00 -2.71 8.92
C SER A 95 5.72 -3.36 10.11
N SER A 96 6.63 -4.31 9.86
CA SER A 96 7.37 -5.04 10.90
C SER A 96 8.64 -4.32 11.36
N LEU A 97 9.10 -3.29 10.63
CA LEU A 97 10.33 -2.59 10.96
C LEU A 97 10.21 -1.86 12.31
N PRO A 98 11.16 -2.02 13.23
CA PRO A 98 11.18 -1.32 14.52
C PRO A 98 11.33 0.20 14.36
N LEU A 99 11.84 0.67 13.22
CA LEU A 99 11.93 2.08 12.84
C LEU A 99 10.56 2.79 12.79
N ALA A 100 9.48 2.04 12.66
CA ALA A 100 8.11 2.58 12.70
C ALA A 100 7.77 3.30 14.02
N SER A 101 8.53 3.07 15.10
CA SER A 101 8.37 3.77 16.37
C SER A 101 8.96 5.18 16.35
N TYR A 102 9.99 5.44 15.54
CA TYR A 102 10.71 6.72 15.49
C TYR A 102 10.11 7.71 14.49
N PHE A 103 9.48 7.22 13.42
CA PHE A 103 8.90 8.06 12.38
C PHE A 103 7.37 7.95 12.37
N ILE A 104 6.67 9.07 12.61
CA ILE A 104 5.21 9.16 12.54
C ILE A 104 4.67 8.63 11.21
N VAL A 105 5.36 8.95 10.11
CA VAL A 105 5.02 8.48 8.76
C VAL A 105 5.04 6.95 8.67
N LEU A 106 6.05 6.28 9.25
CA LEU A 106 6.14 4.83 9.23
C LEU A 106 5.07 4.15 10.09
N ARG A 107 4.57 4.83 11.14
CA ARG A 107 3.41 4.37 11.91
C ARG A 107 2.17 4.30 11.00
N THR A 108 1.99 5.29 10.12
CA THR A 108 0.88 5.35 9.17
C THR A 108 0.96 4.22 8.14
N PHE A 109 2.18 3.74 7.80
CA PHE A 109 2.34 2.58 6.90
C PHE A 109 1.73 1.27 7.44
N ARG A 110 1.46 1.18 8.76
CA ARG A 110 0.70 0.04 9.31
C ARG A 110 -0.70 -0.05 8.69
N LEU A 111 -1.32 1.08 8.31
CA LEU A 111 -2.61 1.11 7.65
C LEU A 111 -2.57 0.43 6.28
N PHE A 112 -1.42 0.48 5.58
CA PHE A 112 -1.27 -0.17 4.27
C PHE A 112 -1.34 -1.70 4.33
N ARG A 113 -1.18 -2.32 5.51
CA ARG A 113 -1.40 -3.77 5.62
C ARG A 113 -2.88 -4.15 5.39
N SER A 114 -3.83 -3.24 5.62
CA SER A 114 -5.22 -3.45 5.24
C SER A 114 -5.40 -3.54 3.71
N LEU A 115 -4.49 -2.95 2.91
CA LEU A 115 -4.47 -3.10 1.45
C LEU A 115 -4.15 -4.54 0.99
N LYS A 116 -3.59 -5.37 1.85
CA LYS A 116 -3.46 -6.82 1.62
C LYS A 116 -4.81 -7.46 1.31
N TYR A 117 -5.90 -6.85 1.81
CA TYR A 117 -7.27 -7.21 1.50
C TYR A 117 -7.58 -7.18 0.00
N VAL A 118 -7.02 -6.24 -0.73
CA VAL A 118 -7.20 -6.09 -2.19
C VAL A 118 -6.81 -7.36 -2.94
N ASN A 119 -5.73 -8.01 -2.51
CA ASN A 119 -5.24 -9.24 -3.15
C ASN A 119 -6.22 -10.42 -3.01
N ARG A 120 -7.11 -10.39 -2.00
CA ARG A 120 -8.09 -11.47 -1.73
C ARG A 120 -9.34 -11.37 -2.62
N PHE A 121 -9.68 -10.17 -3.09
CA PHE A 121 -10.84 -9.95 -3.94
C PHE A 121 -10.44 -9.86 -5.42
N SER A 122 -10.87 -10.84 -6.21
CA SER A 122 -10.62 -10.87 -7.65
C SER A 122 -11.15 -9.63 -8.36
N ARG A 123 -12.29 -9.09 -7.92
CA ARG A 123 -12.89 -7.86 -8.49
C ARG A 123 -12.03 -6.63 -8.22
N LEU A 124 -11.58 -6.43 -6.97
CA LEU A 124 -10.71 -5.30 -6.62
C LEU A 124 -9.37 -5.39 -7.34
N LYS A 125 -8.80 -6.59 -7.42
CA LYS A 125 -7.58 -6.84 -8.17
C LYS A 125 -7.73 -6.49 -9.65
N SER A 126 -8.86 -6.84 -10.27
CA SER A 126 -9.14 -6.48 -11.66
C SER A 126 -9.23 -4.97 -11.85
N ILE A 127 -9.91 -4.25 -10.95
CA ILE A 127 -10.02 -2.79 -10.99
C ILE A 127 -8.62 -2.14 -10.89
N ILE A 128 -7.80 -2.57 -9.94
CA ILE A 128 -6.44 -2.04 -9.78
C ILE A 128 -5.56 -2.34 -10.99
N ASN A 129 -5.63 -3.55 -11.54
CA ASN A 129 -4.87 -3.89 -12.74
C ASN A 129 -5.30 -3.02 -13.94
N THR A 130 -6.60 -2.75 -14.09
CA THR A 130 -7.12 -1.83 -15.11
C THR A 130 -6.59 -0.41 -14.88
N PHE A 131 -6.60 0.05 -13.63
CA PHE A 131 -6.08 1.37 -13.29
C PHE A 131 -4.58 1.49 -13.60
N ILE A 132 -3.78 0.48 -13.23
CA ILE A 132 -2.34 0.43 -13.56
C ILE A 132 -2.13 0.40 -15.09
N ALA A 133 -2.96 -0.30 -15.84
CA ALA A 133 -2.88 -0.34 -17.30
C ALA A 133 -3.20 1.01 -17.94
N LEU A 134 -4.00 1.86 -17.30
CA LEU A 134 -4.32 3.22 -17.76
C LEU A 134 -3.24 4.25 -17.41
N LEU A 135 -2.34 3.96 -16.43
CA LEU A 135 -1.30 4.90 -16.01
C LEU A 135 -0.45 5.46 -17.16
N PRO A 136 0.02 4.67 -18.15
CA PRO A 136 0.81 5.22 -19.25
C PRO A 136 0.02 6.24 -20.09
N ILE A 137 -1.29 6.07 -20.23
CA ILE A 137 -2.16 7.02 -20.92
C ILE A 137 -2.27 8.31 -20.10
N PHE A 138 -2.43 8.21 -18.78
CA PHE A 138 -2.43 9.37 -17.88
C PHE A 138 -1.11 10.14 -17.94
N VAL A 139 0.03 9.44 -17.94
CA VAL A 139 1.35 10.08 -18.05
C VAL A 139 1.50 10.81 -19.37
N ALA A 140 1.07 10.23 -20.48
CA ALA A 140 1.08 10.89 -21.79
C ALA A 140 0.19 12.14 -21.80
N MET A 141 -0.99 12.08 -21.20
CA MET A 141 -1.89 13.22 -21.07
C MET A 141 -1.26 14.33 -20.21
N LEU A 142 -0.67 13.97 -19.06
CA LEU A 142 0.05 14.92 -18.20
C LEU A 142 1.22 15.59 -18.93
N ALA A 143 1.94 14.86 -19.78
CA ALA A 143 3.01 15.45 -20.59
C ALA A 143 2.48 16.52 -21.56
N VAL A 144 1.36 16.26 -22.21
CA VAL A 144 0.70 17.27 -23.08
C VAL A 144 0.26 18.48 -22.26
N PHE A 145 -0.39 18.26 -21.11
CA PHE A 145 -0.75 19.35 -20.20
C PHE A 145 0.46 20.17 -19.74
N ALA A 146 1.57 19.52 -19.39
CA ALA A 146 2.78 20.23 -18.99
C ALA A 146 3.31 21.17 -20.08
N VAL A 147 3.26 20.76 -21.35
CA VAL A 147 3.63 21.63 -22.47
C VAL A 147 2.68 22.84 -22.57
N PHE A 148 1.38 22.63 -22.47
CA PHE A 148 0.41 23.74 -22.47
C PHE A 148 0.63 24.70 -21.30
N PHE A 149 0.79 24.19 -20.08
CA PHE A 149 1.07 25.02 -18.91
C PHE A 149 2.36 25.83 -19.08
N TYR A 150 3.39 25.21 -19.63
CA TYR A 150 4.66 25.90 -19.89
C TYR A 150 4.48 27.07 -20.88
N VAL A 151 3.76 26.84 -21.98
CA VAL A 151 3.48 27.92 -22.98
C VAL A 151 2.64 29.02 -22.36
N PHE A 152 1.59 28.69 -21.62
CA PHE A 152 0.75 29.67 -20.95
C PHE A 152 1.52 30.45 -19.87
N ALA A 153 2.44 29.82 -19.15
CA ALA A 153 3.28 30.47 -18.16
C ALA A 153 4.23 31.51 -18.83
N ILE A 154 4.83 31.20 -19.99
CA ILE A 154 5.64 32.15 -20.75
C ILE A 154 4.78 33.35 -21.18
N ILE A 155 3.59 33.10 -21.72
CA ILE A 155 2.67 34.18 -22.15
C ILE A 155 2.29 35.03 -20.94
N ALA A 156 1.99 34.41 -19.78
CA ALA A 156 1.64 35.15 -18.58
C ALA A 156 2.78 36.01 -18.05
N VAL A 157 4.01 35.51 -18.05
CA VAL A 157 5.20 36.32 -17.71
C VAL A 157 5.35 37.52 -18.67
N CYS A 158 5.23 37.28 -19.98
CA CYS A 158 5.40 38.35 -20.99
C CYS A 158 4.31 39.44 -20.91
N LEU A 159 3.07 39.07 -20.56
CA LEU A 159 1.96 40.01 -20.53
C LEU A 159 1.76 40.68 -19.16
N PHE A 160 2.04 39.99 -18.09
CA PHE A 160 1.66 40.40 -16.74
C PHE A 160 2.84 40.48 -15.76
N GLY A 161 4.06 40.07 -16.16
CA GLY A 161 5.23 39.98 -15.28
C GLY A 161 5.63 41.30 -14.64
N ASP A 162 5.41 42.44 -15.34
CA ASP A 162 5.70 43.79 -14.83
C ASP A 162 4.57 44.36 -13.94
N ILE A 163 3.38 43.75 -13.97
CA ILE A 163 2.18 44.30 -13.32
C ILE A 163 1.85 43.48 -12.05
N PHE A 164 2.00 42.16 -12.08
CA PHE A 164 1.61 41.26 -11.00
C PHE A 164 2.80 40.42 -10.53
N VAL A 165 3.05 40.41 -9.22
CA VAL A 165 4.14 39.65 -8.58
C VAL A 165 4.01 38.17 -8.83
N GLU A 166 2.78 37.64 -8.90
CA GLU A 166 2.45 36.26 -9.16
C GLU A 166 2.91 35.77 -10.54
N PHE A 167 3.20 36.65 -11.45
CA PHE A 167 3.68 36.38 -12.81
C PHE A 167 5.09 36.96 -13.09
N ALA A 168 5.80 37.43 -12.05
CA ALA A 168 7.12 38.03 -12.18
C ALA A 168 8.20 37.04 -12.65
N SER A 169 8.01 35.73 -12.39
CA SER A 169 8.92 34.69 -12.88
C SER A 169 8.16 33.53 -13.50
N LEU A 170 8.87 32.74 -14.33
CA LEU A 170 8.29 31.53 -14.92
C LEU A 170 7.84 30.54 -13.85
N GLY A 171 8.58 30.43 -12.73
CA GLY A 171 8.23 29.53 -11.61
C GLY A 171 6.95 29.97 -10.91
N ASP A 172 6.83 31.27 -10.61
CA ASP A 172 5.64 31.81 -9.95
C ASP A 172 4.41 31.70 -10.86
N SER A 173 4.59 31.99 -12.16
CA SER A 173 3.52 31.83 -13.17
C SER A 173 3.03 30.38 -13.27
N LEU A 174 3.93 29.41 -13.32
CA LEU A 174 3.56 27.97 -13.33
C LEU A 174 2.81 27.58 -12.06
N PHE A 175 3.29 28.04 -10.90
CA PHE A 175 2.64 27.77 -9.62
C PHE A 175 1.24 28.38 -9.56
N THR A 176 1.10 29.64 -9.97
CA THR A 176 -0.19 30.34 -10.01
C THR A 176 -1.18 29.66 -10.96
N LEU A 177 -0.73 29.28 -12.17
CA LEU A 177 -1.56 28.54 -13.11
C LEU A 177 -2.01 27.19 -12.56
N LEU A 178 -1.12 26.45 -11.87
CA LEU A 178 -1.49 25.17 -11.22
C LEU A 178 -2.48 25.36 -10.07
N GLN A 179 -2.45 26.52 -9.40
CA GLN A 179 -3.35 26.81 -8.28
C GLN A 179 -4.77 27.18 -8.77
N VAL A 180 -4.88 27.78 -9.95
CA VAL A 180 -6.16 28.20 -10.55
C VAL A 180 -6.88 27.05 -11.24
N PHE A 181 -6.15 26.04 -11.72
CA PHE A 181 -6.69 24.83 -12.38
C PHE A 181 -6.97 23.70 -11.41
#